data_9ca8c4a1a558528656b434d3d30011df
#
_entry.id   9ca8c4a1a558528656b434d3d30011df
#
_cell.length_a   1.000
_cell.length_b   1.000
_cell.length_c   1.000
_cell.angle_alpha   90.00
_cell.angle_beta   90.00
_cell.angle_gamma   90.00
#
_symmetry.space_group_name_H-M   'P 1'
#
loop_
_entity.id
_entity.type
_entity.pdbx_description
1 polymer ?
#
loop_
_entity_poly.entity_id
_entity_poly.type
_entity_poly.pdbx_seq_one_letter_code
_entity_poly.pdbx_strand_id
1 'polypeptide(L)'
;KVGEKLANIIVECAKYLMIILITMYTYECFTVFGYADGDKKRRILRNQNKLMFMIHFLAFAGMYLKIGEIKILIFYAVQVVLLLAIILLYTWIYPKASRLVVNNMCMLMTIGFIMITRLSYNKAVKQCVIAAGGVAISLAVPVIIRKVKQLSEWRWLYCGVGIVALAAVVVVGTEQFGAKLGFMVGGVGV
;
A
#
# COMPACT_ATOMS: atom_id res chain seq x y z
N LYS A 1 -10.38 -13.76 32.23
CA LYS A 1 -9.02 -14.36 32.33
C LYS A 1 -8.73 -15.47 31.31
N VAL A 2 -9.66 -16.43 31.07
CA VAL A 2 -9.45 -17.50 30.04
C VAL A 2 -9.51 -16.91 28.63
N GLY A 3 -10.47 -16.04 28.32
CA GLY A 3 -10.60 -15.38 27.02
C GLY A 3 -9.41 -14.48 26.65
N GLU A 4 -8.85 -13.74 27.61
CA GLU A 4 -7.64 -12.92 27.40
C GLU A 4 -6.41 -13.76 27.10
N LYS A 5 -6.23 -14.88 27.81
CA LYS A 5 -5.13 -15.80 27.54
C LYS A 5 -5.25 -16.40 26.14
N LEU A 6 -6.45 -16.80 25.73
CA LEU A 6 -6.72 -17.35 24.41
C LEU A 6 -6.44 -16.30 23.30
N ALA A 7 -6.92 -15.07 23.47
CA ALA A 7 -6.67 -13.97 22.54
C ALA A 7 -5.16 -13.69 22.40
N ASN A 8 -4.41 -13.68 23.49
CA ASN A 8 -2.97 -13.46 23.44
C ASN A 8 -2.23 -14.60 22.70
N ILE A 9 -2.62 -15.86 22.91
CA ILE A 9 -2.05 -17.00 22.18
C ILE A 9 -2.34 -16.88 20.69
N ILE A 10 -3.57 -16.55 20.30
CA ILE A 10 -3.96 -16.38 18.89
C ILE A 10 -3.13 -15.24 18.25
N VAL A 11 -2.96 -14.13 18.94
CA VAL A 11 -2.16 -13.00 18.44
C VAL A 11 -0.69 -13.38 18.27
N GLU A 12 -0.12 -14.14 19.21
CA GLU A 12 1.26 -14.62 19.08
C GLU A 12 1.42 -15.58 17.89
N CYS A 13 0.52 -16.56 17.75
CA CYS A 13 0.51 -17.45 16.59
C CYS A 13 0.36 -16.68 15.26
N ALA A 14 -0.50 -15.64 15.22
CA ALA A 14 -0.70 -14.82 14.06
C ALA A 14 0.57 -14.06 13.63
N LYS A 15 1.42 -13.63 14.56
CA LYS A 15 2.71 -12.99 14.26
C LYS A 15 3.64 -13.93 13.48
N TYR A 16 3.82 -15.16 13.96
CA TYR A 16 4.67 -16.15 13.29
C TYR A 16 4.11 -16.53 11.92
N LEU A 17 2.78 -16.69 11.83
CA LEU A 17 2.12 -16.98 10.57
C LEU A 17 2.30 -15.82 9.55
N MET A 18 2.20 -14.57 9.98
CA MET A 18 2.48 -13.41 9.12
C MET A 18 3.90 -13.42 8.57
N ILE A 19 4.91 -13.76 9.39
CA ILE A 19 6.31 -13.85 8.94
C ILE A 19 6.43 -14.91 7.83
N ILE A 20 5.83 -16.08 8.02
CA ILE A 20 5.83 -17.15 7.01
C ILE A 20 5.15 -16.67 5.71
N LEU A 21 3.99 -16.04 5.81
CA LEU A 21 3.26 -15.55 4.65
C LEU A 21 4.02 -14.44 3.89
N ILE A 22 4.69 -13.53 4.59
CA ILE A 22 5.55 -12.50 3.97
C ILE A 22 6.73 -13.16 3.26
N THR A 23 7.36 -14.15 3.88
CA THR A 23 8.46 -14.91 3.26
C THR A 23 7.98 -15.63 1.99
N MET A 24 6.82 -16.27 2.02
CA MET A 24 6.21 -16.91 0.85
C MET A 24 5.90 -15.90 -0.25
N TYR A 25 5.34 -14.73 0.12
CA TYR A 25 5.07 -13.66 -0.85
C TYR A 25 6.36 -13.19 -1.52
N THR A 26 7.40 -12.96 -0.75
CA THR A 26 8.73 -12.53 -1.24
C THR A 26 9.33 -13.60 -2.17
N TYR A 27 9.27 -14.86 -1.78
CA TYR A 27 9.72 -15.97 -2.63
C TYR A 27 9.00 -15.99 -3.99
N GLU A 28 7.67 -15.81 -3.99
CA GLU A 28 6.89 -15.75 -5.22
C GLU A 28 7.24 -14.55 -6.10
N CYS A 29 7.63 -13.40 -5.50
CA CYS A 29 8.09 -12.24 -6.27
C CYS A 29 9.35 -12.55 -7.12
N PHE A 30 10.29 -13.31 -6.57
CA PHE A 30 11.48 -13.73 -7.31
C PHE A 30 11.17 -14.86 -8.31
N THR A 31 10.32 -15.80 -7.92
CA THR A 31 9.96 -16.94 -8.77
C THR A 31 9.24 -16.53 -10.05
N VAL A 32 8.48 -15.43 -10.04
CA VAL A 32 7.80 -14.89 -11.22
C VAL A 32 8.75 -14.60 -12.38
N PHE A 33 10.00 -14.17 -12.10
CA PHE A 33 10.98 -13.86 -13.14
C PHE A 33 11.50 -15.09 -13.89
N GLY A 34 11.43 -16.26 -13.28
CA GLY A 34 11.85 -17.52 -13.91
C GLY A 34 10.85 -18.10 -14.93
N TYR A 35 9.66 -17.51 -15.05
CA TYR A 35 8.63 -18.00 -15.95
C TYR A 35 8.34 -17.00 -17.06
N ALA A 36 8.31 -17.48 -18.32
CA ALA A 36 7.75 -16.75 -19.44
C ALA A 36 6.24 -16.49 -19.23
N ASP A 37 5.65 -15.59 -20.01
CA ASP A 37 4.22 -15.32 -19.93
C ASP A 37 3.41 -16.59 -20.23
N GLY A 38 2.53 -16.96 -19.28
CA GLY A 38 1.72 -18.18 -19.36
C GLY A 38 0.88 -18.39 -18.10
N ASP A 39 0.18 -19.53 -18.08
CA ASP A 39 -0.75 -19.85 -16.97
C ASP A 39 -0.04 -20.00 -15.60
N LYS A 40 1.19 -20.49 -15.59
CA LYS A 40 1.98 -20.61 -14.37
C LYS A 40 2.26 -19.25 -13.75
N LYS A 41 2.71 -18.28 -14.56
CA LYS A 41 2.94 -16.90 -14.11
C LYS A 41 1.67 -16.24 -13.58
N ARG A 42 0.54 -16.42 -14.29
CA ARG A 42 -0.77 -15.92 -13.83
C ARG A 42 -1.21 -16.55 -12.52
N ARG A 43 -0.91 -17.83 -12.30
CA ARG A 43 -1.22 -18.53 -11.04
C ARG A 43 -0.42 -17.97 -9.89
N ILE A 44 0.89 -17.75 -10.06
CA ILE A 44 1.76 -17.15 -9.04
C ILE A 44 1.26 -15.74 -8.67
N LEU A 45 0.97 -14.88 -9.66
CA LEU A 45 0.47 -13.54 -9.41
C LEU A 45 -0.89 -13.51 -8.68
N ARG A 46 -1.77 -14.49 -8.94
CA ARG A 46 -3.02 -14.63 -8.16
C ARG A 46 -2.77 -15.08 -6.73
N ASN A 47 -1.77 -15.95 -6.54
CA ASN A 47 -1.41 -16.43 -5.22
C ASN A 47 -0.81 -15.31 -4.37
N GLN A 48 0.04 -14.44 -4.95
CA GLN A 48 0.53 -13.22 -4.30
C GLN A 48 -0.60 -12.36 -3.74
N ASN A 49 -1.66 -12.13 -4.54
CA ASN A 49 -2.82 -11.37 -4.06
C ASN A 49 -3.51 -12.06 -2.88
N LYS A 50 -3.66 -13.39 -2.93
CA LYS A 50 -4.24 -14.14 -1.80
C LYS A 50 -3.38 -14.02 -0.55
N LEU A 51 -2.07 -14.17 -0.66
CA LEU A 51 -1.13 -14.01 0.44
C LEU A 51 -1.22 -12.60 1.06
N MET A 52 -1.26 -11.57 0.21
CA MET A 52 -1.43 -10.18 0.65
C MET A 52 -2.72 -9.98 1.46
N PHE A 53 -3.86 -10.46 0.96
CA PHE A 53 -5.13 -10.35 1.70
C PHE A 53 -5.14 -11.20 2.98
N MET A 54 -4.48 -12.36 3.00
CA MET A 54 -4.33 -13.16 4.23
C MET A 54 -3.50 -12.42 5.28
N ILE A 55 -2.38 -11.80 4.89
CA ILE A 55 -1.55 -10.99 5.78
C ILE A 55 -2.37 -9.83 6.34
N HIS A 56 -3.11 -9.12 5.47
CA HIS A 56 -3.97 -8.02 5.86
C HIS A 56 -5.05 -8.46 6.87
N PHE A 57 -5.74 -9.56 6.57
CA PHE A 57 -6.75 -10.13 7.46
C PHE A 57 -6.18 -10.51 8.83
N LEU A 58 -5.07 -11.25 8.88
CA LEU A 58 -4.45 -11.69 10.13
C LEU A 58 -4.00 -10.51 11.00
N ALA A 59 -3.44 -9.46 10.39
CA ALA A 59 -3.02 -8.27 11.10
C ALA A 59 -4.21 -7.54 11.74
N PHE A 60 -5.30 -7.33 10.99
CA PHE A 60 -6.49 -6.64 11.48
C PHE A 60 -7.30 -7.51 12.46
N ALA A 61 -7.37 -8.82 12.26
CA ALA A 61 -7.95 -9.75 13.22
C ALA A 61 -7.19 -9.72 14.56
N GLY A 62 -5.85 -9.70 14.51
CA GLY A 62 -5.02 -9.58 15.72
C GLY A 62 -5.21 -8.23 16.43
N MET A 63 -5.33 -7.13 15.68
CA MET A 63 -5.63 -5.81 16.26
C MET A 63 -7.03 -5.77 16.89
N TYR A 64 -8.03 -6.33 16.21
CA TYR A 64 -9.40 -6.39 16.73
C TYR A 64 -9.48 -7.22 18.03
N LEU A 65 -8.85 -8.38 18.08
CA LEU A 65 -8.81 -9.22 19.28
C LEU A 65 -8.14 -8.52 20.49
N LYS A 66 -7.22 -7.61 20.22
CA LYS A 66 -6.47 -6.89 21.26
C LYS A 66 -7.16 -5.61 21.73
N ILE A 67 -7.85 -4.88 20.85
CA ILE A 67 -8.44 -3.57 21.12
C ILE A 67 -9.95 -3.70 21.36
N GLY A 68 -10.65 -4.64 20.73
CA GLY A 68 -12.08 -4.87 20.87
C GLY A 68 -13.00 -3.83 20.19
N GLU A 69 -12.45 -2.87 19.42
CA GLU A 69 -13.22 -1.83 18.78
C GLU A 69 -13.70 -2.23 17.38
N ILE A 70 -15.01 -2.18 17.16
CA ILE A 70 -15.64 -2.46 15.85
C ILE A 70 -15.15 -1.53 14.72
N LYS A 71 -14.68 -0.32 15.06
CA LYS A 71 -14.11 0.63 14.09
C LYS A 71 -12.95 0.04 13.30
N ILE A 72 -12.16 -0.83 13.91
CA ILE A 72 -11.01 -1.51 13.26
C ILE A 72 -11.50 -2.44 12.16
N LEU A 73 -12.61 -3.16 12.41
CA LEU A 73 -13.17 -4.08 11.43
C LEU A 73 -13.81 -3.34 10.25
N ILE A 74 -14.52 -2.23 10.52
CA ILE A 74 -15.09 -1.37 9.47
C ILE A 74 -13.96 -0.79 8.61
N PHE A 75 -12.90 -0.30 9.25
CA PHE A 75 -11.76 0.26 8.54
C PHE A 75 -10.99 -0.77 7.72
N TYR A 76 -10.87 -2.01 8.22
CA TYR A 76 -10.38 -3.14 7.45
C TYR A 76 -11.18 -3.36 6.17
N ALA A 77 -12.53 -3.38 6.27
CA ALA A 77 -13.40 -3.56 5.11
C ALA A 77 -13.19 -2.46 4.06
N VAL A 78 -13.07 -1.20 4.48
CA VAL A 78 -12.77 -0.07 3.57
C VAL A 78 -11.44 -0.27 2.85
N GLN A 79 -10.40 -0.70 3.56
CA GLN A 79 -9.09 -0.94 2.95
C GLN A 79 -9.10 -2.13 1.99
N VAL A 80 -9.81 -3.22 2.31
CA VAL A 80 -9.98 -4.35 1.39
C VAL A 80 -10.66 -3.91 0.10
N VAL A 81 -11.74 -3.12 0.20
CA VAL A 81 -12.42 -2.58 -0.97
C VAL A 81 -11.49 -1.69 -1.79
N LEU A 82 -10.71 -0.83 -1.15
CA LEU A 82 -9.73 0.02 -1.83
C LEU A 82 -8.67 -0.81 -2.58
N LEU A 83 -8.06 -1.80 -1.92
CA LEU A 83 -7.04 -2.65 -2.53
C LEU A 83 -7.61 -3.48 -3.70
N LEU A 84 -8.81 -4.04 -3.55
CA LEU A 84 -9.51 -4.74 -4.63
C LEU A 84 -9.79 -3.80 -5.79
N ALA A 85 -10.29 -2.59 -5.53
CA ALA A 85 -10.55 -1.58 -6.55
C ALA A 85 -9.27 -1.24 -7.32
N ILE A 86 -8.13 -1.07 -6.65
CA ILE A 86 -6.84 -0.80 -7.29
C ILE A 86 -6.49 -1.94 -8.25
N ILE A 87 -6.50 -3.19 -7.78
CA ILE A 87 -6.14 -4.36 -8.61
C ILE A 87 -7.06 -4.47 -9.82
N LEU A 88 -8.37 -4.28 -9.64
CA LEU A 88 -9.36 -4.38 -10.72
C LEU A 88 -9.21 -3.24 -11.72
N LEU A 89 -9.08 -1.99 -11.25
CA LEU A 89 -8.93 -0.81 -12.11
C LEU A 89 -7.66 -0.89 -12.96
N TYR A 90 -6.51 -1.25 -12.35
CA TYR A 90 -5.28 -1.42 -13.12
C TYR A 90 -5.37 -2.58 -14.13
N THR A 91 -6.04 -3.67 -13.77
CA THR A 91 -6.22 -4.79 -14.69
C THR A 91 -7.13 -4.43 -15.86
N TRP A 92 -8.15 -3.62 -15.63
CA TRP A 92 -9.13 -3.23 -16.65
C TRP A 92 -8.65 -2.06 -17.53
N ILE A 93 -8.11 -1.00 -16.93
CA ILE A 93 -7.68 0.21 -17.66
C ILE A 93 -6.34 -0.02 -18.35
N TYR A 94 -5.42 -0.77 -17.70
CA TYR A 94 -4.06 -0.99 -18.17
C TYR A 94 -3.72 -2.48 -18.29
N PRO A 95 -4.33 -3.23 -19.24
CA PRO A 95 -4.09 -4.69 -19.38
C PRO A 95 -2.64 -5.04 -19.71
N LYS A 96 -1.86 -4.07 -20.25
CA LYS A 96 -0.43 -4.23 -20.56
C LYS A 96 0.49 -3.86 -19.39
N ALA A 97 -0.04 -3.32 -18.28
CA ALA A 97 0.78 -3.02 -17.11
C ALA A 97 1.27 -4.30 -16.42
N SER A 98 2.47 -4.23 -15.86
CA SER A 98 3.02 -5.35 -15.11
C SER A 98 2.21 -5.60 -13.84
N ARG A 99 1.51 -6.75 -13.80
CA ARG A 99 0.72 -7.16 -12.63
C ARG A 99 1.60 -7.35 -11.39
N LEU A 100 2.86 -7.74 -11.56
CA LEU A 100 3.80 -7.87 -10.44
C LEU A 100 4.03 -6.53 -9.75
N VAL A 101 4.19 -5.45 -10.53
CA VAL A 101 4.38 -4.10 -9.97
C VAL A 101 3.13 -3.65 -9.21
N VAL A 102 1.94 -3.88 -9.75
CA VAL A 102 0.68 -3.54 -9.09
C VAL A 102 0.51 -4.34 -7.79
N ASN A 103 0.80 -5.64 -7.80
CA ASN A 103 0.72 -6.49 -6.61
C ASN A 103 1.68 -6.00 -5.52
N ASN A 104 2.94 -5.68 -5.88
CA ASN A 104 3.93 -5.18 -4.94
C ASN A 104 3.55 -3.80 -4.38
N MET A 105 3.00 -2.92 -5.21
CA MET A 105 2.45 -1.64 -4.74
C MET A 105 1.33 -1.87 -3.70
N CYS A 106 0.37 -2.74 -3.99
CA CYS A 106 -0.71 -3.09 -3.07
C CYS A 106 -0.17 -3.74 -1.78
N MET A 107 0.85 -4.60 -1.87
CA MET A 107 1.48 -5.21 -0.69
C MET A 107 2.16 -4.17 0.20
N LEU A 108 2.91 -3.22 -0.38
CA LEU A 108 3.53 -2.14 0.37
C LEU A 108 2.48 -1.23 1.02
N MET A 109 1.38 -0.91 0.31
CA MET A 109 0.25 -0.18 0.90
C MET A 109 -0.38 -0.94 2.06
N THR A 110 -0.56 -2.25 1.92
CA THR A 110 -1.10 -3.13 2.97
C THR A 110 -0.24 -3.06 4.23
N ILE A 111 1.08 -3.21 4.10
CA ILE A 111 2.01 -3.11 5.23
C ILE A 111 1.94 -1.71 5.86
N GLY A 112 1.95 -0.66 5.03
CA GLY A 112 1.83 0.72 5.49
C GLY A 112 0.54 0.96 6.28
N PHE A 113 -0.60 0.50 5.79
CA PHE A 113 -1.89 0.62 6.48
C PHE A 113 -1.92 -0.13 7.81
N ILE A 114 -1.37 -1.34 7.87
CA ILE A 114 -1.26 -2.13 9.10
C ILE A 114 -0.45 -1.36 10.15
N MET A 115 0.72 -0.85 9.75
CA MET A 115 1.62 -0.15 10.67
C MET A 115 1.02 1.16 11.19
N ILE A 116 0.44 1.98 10.31
CA ILE A 116 -0.15 3.26 10.70
C ILE A 116 -1.41 3.06 11.54
N THR A 117 -2.25 2.08 11.21
CA THR A 117 -3.45 1.76 12.00
C THR A 117 -3.08 1.33 13.42
N ARG A 118 -2.01 0.56 13.57
CA ARG A 118 -1.49 0.14 14.87
C ARG A 118 -0.99 1.32 15.70
N LEU A 119 -0.39 2.32 15.08
CA LEU A 119 0.16 3.50 15.76
C LEU A 119 -0.90 4.54 16.09
N SER A 120 -1.78 4.85 15.15
CA SER A 120 -2.82 5.86 15.30
C SER A 120 -3.92 5.68 14.27
N TYR A 121 -5.13 5.36 14.74
CA TYR A 121 -6.31 5.21 13.90
C TYR A 121 -6.62 6.47 13.05
N ASN A 122 -6.56 7.66 13.67
CA ASN A 122 -6.86 8.92 12.97
C ASN A 122 -5.86 9.21 11.84
N LYS A 123 -4.57 8.91 12.06
CA LYS A 123 -3.55 9.04 11.02
C LYS A 123 -3.75 8.02 9.91
N ALA A 124 -4.18 6.80 10.24
CA ALA A 124 -4.48 5.75 9.27
C ALA A 124 -5.63 6.13 8.34
N VAL A 125 -6.71 6.73 8.87
CA VAL A 125 -7.83 7.21 8.05
C VAL A 125 -7.37 8.30 7.07
N LYS A 126 -6.61 9.29 7.55
CA LYS A 126 -6.02 10.33 6.69
C LYS A 126 -5.14 9.73 5.59
N GLN A 127 -4.27 8.80 5.95
CA GLN A 127 -3.38 8.11 5.01
C GLN A 127 -4.16 7.31 3.96
N CYS A 128 -5.26 6.67 4.34
CA CYS A 128 -6.12 5.94 3.42
C CYS A 128 -6.75 6.86 2.37
N VAL A 129 -7.21 8.05 2.75
CA VAL A 129 -7.76 9.06 1.84
C VAL A 129 -6.68 9.59 0.90
N ILE A 130 -5.50 9.92 1.43
CA ILE A 130 -4.35 10.37 0.61
C ILE A 130 -3.93 9.29 -0.39
N ALA A 131 -3.86 8.04 0.05
CA ALA A 131 -3.52 6.92 -0.82
C ALA A 131 -4.56 6.72 -1.93
N ALA A 132 -5.85 6.81 -1.63
CA ALA A 132 -6.91 6.74 -2.64
C ALA A 132 -6.80 7.87 -3.67
N GLY A 133 -6.53 9.10 -3.23
CA GLY A 133 -6.25 10.24 -4.11
C GLY A 133 -5.02 10.04 -4.99
N GLY A 134 -3.92 9.56 -4.40
CA GLY A 134 -2.68 9.24 -5.12
C GLY A 134 -2.88 8.17 -6.19
N VAL A 135 -3.66 7.13 -5.89
CA VAL A 135 -4.03 6.09 -6.86
C VAL A 135 -4.88 6.67 -8.00
N ALA A 136 -5.86 7.53 -7.70
CA ALA A 136 -6.68 8.17 -8.71
C ALA A 136 -5.82 9.03 -9.67
N ILE A 137 -4.89 9.80 -9.14
CA ILE A 137 -3.92 10.58 -9.92
C ILE A 137 -3.05 9.63 -10.76
N SER A 138 -2.51 8.57 -10.16
CA SER A 138 -1.66 7.59 -10.84
C SER A 138 -2.37 6.90 -12.00
N LEU A 139 -3.68 6.66 -11.89
CA LEU A 139 -4.50 6.13 -12.99
C LEU A 139 -4.74 7.16 -14.09
N ALA A 140 -4.79 8.46 -13.76
CA ALA A 140 -5.01 9.52 -14.74
C ALA A 140 -3.74 9.85 -15.56
N VAL A 141 -2.55 9.76 -14.96
CA VAL A 141 -1.27 10.14 -15.58
C VAL A 141 -1.02 9.49 -16.95
N PRO A 142 -1.13 8.16 -17.15
CA PRO A 142 -0.89 7.56 -18.45
C PRO A 142 -1.89 7.98 -19.52
N VAL A 143 -3.13 8.30 -19.14
CA VAL A 143 -4.16 8.83 -20.06
C VAL A 143 -3.78 10.22 -20.52
N ILE A 144 -3.32 11.06 -19.60
CA ILE A 144 -2.88 12.44 -19.88
C ILE A 144 -1.65 12.41 -20.81
N ILE A 145 -0.65 11.60 -20.49
CA ILE A 145 0.59 11.48 -21.29
C ILE A 145 0.28 11.00 -22.72
N ARG A 146 -0.69 10.09 -22.90
CA ARG A 146 -1.10 9.63 -24.24
C ARG A 146 -1.78 10.73 -25.06
N LYS A 147 -2.54 11.61 -24.42
CA LYS A 147 -3.25 12.71 -25.11
C LYS A 147 -2.33 13.87 -25.44
N VAL A 148 -1.34 14.13 -24.61
CA VAL A 148 -0.43 15.28 -24.74
C VAL A 148 0.98 14.76 -25.02
N LYS A 149 1.29 14.53 -26.31
CA LYS A 149 2.61 14.03 -26.75
C LYS A 149 3.77 14.94 -26.30
N GLN A 150 3.54 16.24 -26.22
CA GLN A 150 4.52 17.23 -25.74
C GLN A 150 5.00 16.97 -24.30
N LEU A 151 4.14 16.38 -23.44
CA LEU A 151 4.56 16.02 -22.08
C LEU A 151 5.72 15.00 -22.06
N SER A 152 5.83 14.13 -23.04
CA SER A 152 6.91 13.15 -23.13
C SER A 152 8.28 13.79 -23.45
N GLU A 153 8.28 14.96 -24.10
CA GLU A 153 9.49 15.69 -24.48
C GLU A 153 10.03 16.57 -23.33
N TRP A 154 9.19 16.92 -22.36
CA TRP A 154 9.51 17.83 -21.26
C TRP A 154 10.23 17.16 -20.07
N ARG A 155 11.04 16.13 -20.34
CA ARG A 155 11.77 15.41 -19.29
C ARG A 155 12.66 16.30 -18.42
N TRP A 156 13.29 17.32 -19.03
CA TRP A 156 14.10 18.30 -18.34
C TRP A 156 13.31 19.19 -17.40
N LEU A 157 12.09 19.54 -17.79
CA LEU A 157 11.18 20.31 -16.93
C LEU A 157 10.75 19.49 -15.70
N TYR A 158 10.42 18.22 -15.87
CA TYR A 158 10.10 17.33 -14.73
C TYR A 158 11.27 17.16 -13.79
N CYS A 159 12.47 17.00 -14.32
CA CYS A 159 13.69 16.92 -13.53
C CYS A 159 13.91 18.21 -12.73
N GLY A 160 13.79 19.37 -13.37
CA GLY A 160 13.91 20.67 -12.71
C GLY A 160 12.86 20.88 -11.62
N VAL A 161 11.59 20.61 -11.90
CA VAL A 161 10.51 20.70 -10.92
C VAL A 161 10.74 19.74 -9.73
N GLY A 162 11.19 18.52 -9.99
CA GLY A 162 11.50 17.54 -8.96
C GLY A 162 12.63 18.01 -8.04
N ILE A 163 13.72 18.55 -8.61
CA ILE A 163 14.84 19.11 -7.84
C ILE A 163 14.38 20.30 -7.00
N VAL A 164 13.60 21.22 -7.59
CA VAL A 164 13.07 22.39 -6.87
C VAL A 164 12.14 21.97 -5.73
N ALA A 165 11.26 20.97 -5.98
CA ALA A 165 10.37 20.44 -4.94
C ALA A 165 11.16 19.81 -3.79
N LEU A 166 12.20 19.03 -4.08
CA LEU A 166 13.08 18.45 -3.06
C LEU A 166 13.83 19.54 -2.28
N ALA A 167 14.39 20.53 -2.97
CA ALA A 167 15.08 21.65 -2.34
C ALA A 167 14.12 22.46 -1.44
N ALA A 168 12.89 22.67 -1.88
CA ALA A 168 11.85 23.33 -1.09
C ALA A 168 11.54 22.59 0.22
N VAL A 169 11.45 21.24 0.19
CA VAL A 169 11.28 20.44 1.42
C VAL A 169 12.45 20.64 2.39
N VAL A 170 13.68 20.70 1.89
CA VAL A 170 14.87 20.91 2.73
C VAL A 170 14.88 22.30 3.36
N VAL A 171 14.43 23.34 2.62
CA VAL A 171 14.49 24.75 3.10
C VAL A 171 13.30 25.10 3.98
N VAL A 172 12.08 24.71 3.59
CA VAL A 172 10.82 25.14 4.22
C VAL A 172 10.19 24.01 5.06
N GLY A 173 10.70 22.80 4.97
CA GLY A 173 10.16 21.64 5.69
C GLY A 173 10.23 21.82 7.22
N THR A 174 9.15 21.41 7.89
CA THR A 174 9.07 21.38 9.35
C THR A 174 9.85 20.20 9.91
N GLU A 175 10.60 20.44 10.98
CA GLU A 175 11.33 19.38 11.68
C GLU A 175 10.36 18.52 12.49
N GLN A 176 10.31 17.23 12.18
CA GLN A 176 9.67 16.22 13.01
C GLN A 176 10.68 15.11 13.30
N PHE A 177 10.90 14.84 14.59
CA PHE A 177 11.86 13.83 15.06
C PHE A 177 13.31 14.02 14.55
N GLY A 178 13.75 15.26 14.37
CA GLY A 178 15.11 15.58 13.94
C GLY A 178 15.36 15.49 12.42
N ALA A 179 14.30 15.28 11.63
CA ALA A 179 14.37 15.30 10.16
C ALA A 179 13.33 16.26 9.57
N LYS A 180 13.70 16.98 8.50
CA LYS A 180 12.76 17.80 7.71
C LYS A 180 11.97 16.89 6.77
N LEU A 181 10.75 16.48 7.17
CA LEU A 181 10.02 15.41 6.51
C LEU A 181 8.81 15.87 5.67
N GLY A 182 8.43 17.15 5.69
CA GLY A 182 7.27 17.60 4.91
C GLY A 182 6.82 19.02 5.21
N PHE A 183 5.76 19.45 4.51
CA PHE A 183 5.12 20.74 4.71
C PHE A 183 3.84 20.58 5.54
N MET A 184 3.58 21.52 6.44
CA MET A 184 2.27 21.66 7.07
C MET A 184 1.38 22.57 6.20
N VAL A 185 0.41 22.01 5.53
CA VAL A 185 -0.61 22.77 4.80
C VAL A 185 -1.96 22.54 5.47
N GLY A 186 -2.53 23.60 6.07
CA GLY A 186 -3.86 23.54 6.69
C GLY A 186 -4.01 22.53 7.84
N GLY A 187 -2.93 22.24 8.59
CA GLY A 187 -2.95 21.28 9.71
C GLY A 187 -2.80 19.82 9.28
N VAL A 188 -2.55 19.56 8.02
CA VAL A 188 -2.22 18.24 7.47
C VAL A 188 -0.74 18.26 7.07
N GLY A 189 0.10 17.43 7.72
CA GLY A 189 1.46 17.18 7.26
C GLY A 189 1.42 16.34 5.99
N VAL A 190 1.99 16.87 4.90
CA VAL A 190 2.21 16.15 3.62
C VAL A 190 3.68 15.83 3.50
#